data_82685671f4385c01ce55fa13e316ff2c
#
_entry.id   82685671f4385c01ce55fa13e316ff2c
#
_cell.length_a   1.000
_cell.length_b   1.000
_cell.length_c   1.000
_cell.angle_alpha   90.00
_cell.angle_beta   90.00
_cell.angle_gamma   90.00
#
_symmetry.space_group_name_H-M   'P 1'
#
loop_
_entity.id
_entity.type
_entity.pdbx_description
1 polymer ?
#
loop_
_entity_poly.entity_id
_entity_poly.type
_entity_poly.pdbx_seq_one_letter_code
_entity_poly.pdbx_strand_id
1 'polypeptide(L)'
;MRAHLLFSNCGDKSRRSTEGAAPVTEVGSSRGPVARGSLARVGTATALTALCGYAVIYLAARDLAPSGFSVFGVFWGAFGLVAGATFGLMQEATREVRSTQYMTAVPVRRTHPLRVAAMVGVATAAAIAGSSSLWSGRVFVEDRWLSVGLLSVGLAGCCVHATLMGMLAGTNRWTQYGVLMATDSAIRVAFAAATFAIGWGLTGYLWATVAGMVGWLIILAASPTARAAARLLTPGGTATFLRGAAHSIAAAGASAILVMGFPVLLKLTSTQLGAQGGVIILAVTLTRAPLLVPLTAMQGNLIAHFVDERTHRLRALIAPAAVIGGIGAVGVVAAGVVGPWLLRVGFGPQYQAGGALLAWLTAAAVAIAMLTLTGAAAVAAALHRAYALGWVGATVASGLLLLLPLSLPTRTVVALLSGPLVGIGVHLSALARTGRLTV
;
A
#
# COMPACT_ATOMS: atom_id res chain seq x y z
N MET A 1 19.47 61.24 -39.18
CA MET A 1 18.61 62.43 -39.27
C MET A 1 17.74 62.39 -38.00
N ARG A 2 18.15 63.07 -36.92
CA ARG A 2 17.63 64.36 -36.35
C ARG A 2 16.11 64.30 -36.21
N ALA A 3 15.43 64.63 -35.12
CA ALA A 3 15.76 65.41 -33.90
C ALA A 3 14.60 65.18 -32.92
N HIS A 4 14.81 65.15 -31.59
CA HIS A 4 14.68 66.27 -30.65
C HIS A 4 13.27 66.89 -30.61
N LEU A 5 12.64 67.07 -29.53
CA LEU A 5 12.72 67.77 -28.22
C LEU A 5 11.25 68.00 -27.79
N LEU A 6 10.76 68.20 -26.69
CA LEU A 6 11.02 68.74 -25.38
C LEU A 6 9.71 69.07 -24.64
N PHE A 7 9.75 69.09 -23.35
CA PHE A 7 9.00 69.91 -22.38
C PHE A 7 7.49 69.61 -22.14
N SER A 8 6.89 69.72 -21.03
CA SER A 8 7.27 70.35 -19.72
C SER A 8 6.19 70.06 -18.70
N ASN A 9 6.60 69.81 -17.52
CA ASN A 9 6.10 70.21 -16.21
C ASN A 9 4.79 71.03 -16.14
N CYS A 10 3.80 70.58 -15.36
CA CYS A 10 3.12 71.44 -14.37
C CYS A 10 2.44 70.60 -13.31
N GLY A 11 2.78 70.79 -12.07
CA GLY A 11 2.19 70.25 -10.90
C GLY A 11 0.87 70.96 -10.54
N ASP A 12 0.05 70.36 -9.78
CA ASP A 12 -0.41 70.92 -8.52
C ASP A 12 -1.17 69.90 -7.65
N LYS A 13 -1.15 70.21 -6.37
CA LYS A 13 -1.66 69.50 -5.22
C LYS A 13 -3.18 69.38 -5.21
N SER A 14 -3.70 68.21 -4.83
CA SER A 14 -4.81 68.22 -3.90
C SER A 14 -4.78 66.95 -3.02
N ARG A 15 -4.52 67.19 -1.74
CA ARG A 15 -4.83 66.25 -0.64
C ARG A 15 -6.36 66.10 -0.57
N ARG A 16 -6.81 64.84 -0.42
CA ARG A 16 -7.90 64.51 0.52
C ARG A 16 -8.00 63.00 0.68
N SER A 17 -7.78 62.59 1.88
CA SER A 17 -8.42 61.54 2.69
C SER A 17 -9.13 60.42 1.94
N THR A 18 -8.62 59.19 2.10
CA THR A 18 -9.39 57.98 2.05
C THR A 18 -9.15 57.14 3.25
N GLU A 19 -10.20 56.94 3.97
CA GLU A 19 -10.41 55.98 5.05
C GLU A 19 -10.14 54.56 4.60
N GLY A 20 -9.52 53.81 5.52
CA GLY A 20 -9.83 52.46 5.92
C GLY A 20 -10.07 51.38 4.81
N ALA A 21 -9.00 50.91 4.19
CA ALA A 21 -9.00 49.54 3.67
C ALA A 21 -8.28 48.64 4.69
N ALA A 22 -9.06 47.80 5.38
CA ALA A 22 -8.50 46.79 6.23
C ALA A 22 -7.56 45.86 5.42
N PRO A 23 -6.40 45.46 5.98
CA PRO A 23 -5.51 44.54 5.29
C PRO A 23 -6.28 43.21 5.06
N VAL A 24 -6.47 42.86 3.80
CA VAL A 24 -6.83 41.50 3.40
C VAL A 24 -5.72 40.61 3.95
N THR A 25 -6.03 39.89 5.01
CA THR A 25 -5.17 38.81 5.52
C THR A 25 -4.96 37.84 4.36
N GLU A 26 -3.81 37.91 3.75
CA GLU A 26 -3.31 36.86 2.87
C GLU A 26 -3.34 35.56 3.68
N VAL A 27 -4.34 34.74 3.37
CA VAL A 27 -4.33 33.34 3.75
C VAL A 27 -3.13 32.72 3.05
N GLY A 28 -2.02 32.66 3.76
CA GLY A 28 -0.76 32.14 3.29
C GLY A 28 -0.97 30.75 2.70
N SER A 29 -1.06 30.68 1.38
CA SER A 29 -0.98 29.44 0.63
C SER A 29 0.43 28.88 0.87
N SER A 30 0.56 27.90 1.76
CA SER A 30 1.80 27.14 1.94
C SER A 30 2.08 26.31 0.66
N ARG A 31 2.52 27.00 -0.38
CA ARG A 31 3.12 26.42 -1.59
C ARG A 31 4.55 26.01 -1.26
N GLY A 32 4.74 24.96 -0.45
CA GLY A 32 6.06 24.44 -0.10
C GLY A 32 6.11 22.92 -0.26
N PRO A 33 7.30 22.33 -0.45
CA PRO A 33 7.47 20.89 -0.36
C PRO A 33 6.93 20.38 0.96
N VAL A 34 6.42 19.14 0.97
CA VAL A 34 5.81 18.49 2.13
C VAL A 34 6.69 18.75 3.37
N ALA A 35 6.19 19.50 4.35
CA ALA A 35 6.98 19.92 5.48
C ALA A 35 7.55 18.70 6.23
N ARG A 36 8.84 18.76 6.64
CA ARG A 36 9.52 17.65 7.35
C ARG A 36 8.69 17.06 8.49
N GLY A 37 7.89 17.87 9.19
CA GLY A 37 6.98 17.42 10.24
C GLY A 37 5.77 16.61 9.77
N SER A 38 5.34 16.71 8.50
CA SER A 38 4.28 15.86 7.96
C SER A 38 4.81 14.49 7.53
N LEU A 39 6.05 14.44 7.04
CA LEU A 39 6.73 13.19 6.71
C LEU A 39 6.95 12.33 7.96
N ALA A 40 7.40 12.93 9.06
CA ALA A 40 7.56 12.25 10.34
C ALA A 40 6.24 11.68 10.86
N ARG A 41 5.14 12.46 10.79
CA ARG A 41 3.80 12.01 11.22
C ARG A 41 3.27 10.83 10.40
N VAL A 42 3.43 10.85 9.08
CA VAL A 42 3.04 9.73 8.23
C VAL A 42 3.91 8.52 8.48
N GLY A 43 5.22 8.70 8.63
CA GLY A 43 6.16 7.63 8.95
C GLY A 43 5.85 6.95 10.29
N THR A 44 5.56 7.72 11.35
CA THR A 44 5.16 7.17 12.65
C THR A 44 3.81 6.46 12.59
N ALA A 45 2.82 7.01 11.88
CA ALA A 45 1.54 6.34 11.68
C ALA A 45 1.69 5.01 10.91
N THR A 46 2.53 4.99 9.86
CA THR A 46 2.83 3.78 9.10
C THR A 46 3.53 2.72 9.96
N ALA A 47 4.52 3.12 10.76
CA ALA A 47 5.22 2.22 11.68
C ALA A 47 4.27 1.64 12.73
N LEU A 48 3.42 2.48 13.34
CA LEU A 48 2.41 2.04 14.29
C LEU A 48 1.41 1.06 13.66
N THR A 49 0.91 1.37 12.46
CA THR A 49 0.00 0.48 11.71
C THR A 49 0.65 -0.88 11.44
N ALA A 50 1.94 -0.89 11.05
CA ALA A 50 2.68 -2.13 10.84
C ALA A 50 2.83 -2.94 12.15
N LEU A 51 3.21 -2.30 13.24
CA LEU A 51 3.30 -2.93 14.56
C LEU A 51 1.95 -3.52 14.99
N CYS A 52 0.86 -2.79 14.81
CA CYS A 52 -0.48 -3.29 15.09
C CYS A 52 -0.84 -4.52 14.22
N GLY A 53 -0.49 -4.49 12.92
CA GLY A 53 -0.69 -5.64 12.04
C GLY A 53 0.08 -6.88 12.51
N TYR A 54 1.34 -6.72 12.91
CA TYR A 54 2.13 -7.82 13.48
C TYR A 54 1.62 -8.28 14.85
N ALA A 55 1.04 -7.39 15.67
CA ALA A 55 0.39 -7.77 16.93
C ALA A 55 -0.83 -8.68 16.67
N VAL A 56 -1.66 -8.38 15.67
CA VAL A 56 -2.77 -9.27 15.28
C VAL A 56 -2.26 -10.64 14.83
N ILE A 57 -1.22 -10.68 13.99
CA ILE A 57 -0.60 -11.93 13.51
C ILE A 57 -0.01 -12.72 14.68
N TYR A 58 0.64 -12.04 15.62
CA TYR A 58 1.20 -12.65 16.84
C TYR A 58 0.12 -13.30 17.70
N LEU A 59 -0.95 -12.57 18.00
CA LEU A 59 -2.06 -13.07 18.81
C LEU A 59 -2.72 -14.28 18.11
N ALA A 60 -2.98 -14.19 16.80
CA ALA A 60 -3.54 -15.28 16.03
C ALA A 60 -2.65 -16.53 16.03
N ALA A 61 -1.34 -16.37 15.88
CA ALA A 61 -0.41 -17.50 15.89
C ALA A 61 -0.19 -18.09 17.27
N ARG A 62 -0.42 -17.32 18.35
CA ARG A 62 -0.37 -17.82 19.74
C ARG A 62 -1.62 -18.60 20.14
N ASP A 63 -2.77 -18.24 19.60
CA ASP A 63 -4.07 -18.81 19.92
C ASP A 63 -4.43 -20.00 19.02
N LEU A 64 -4.08 -19.91 17.72
CA LEU A 64 -4.42 -20.92 16.73
C LEU A 64 -3.30 -21.96 16.58
N ALA A 65 -3.69 -23.24 16.45
CA ALA A 65 -2.76 -24.25 15.94
C ALA A 65 -2.27 -23.88 14.54
N PRO A 66 -1.10 -24.36 14.05
CA PRO A 66 -0.58 -24.00 12.74
C PRO A 66 -1.54 -24.29 11.57
N SER A 67 -2.40 -25.31 11.67
CA SER A 67 -3.44 -25.58 10.66
C SER A 67 -4.51 -24.48 10.62
N GLY A 68 -5.03 -24.07 11.78
CA GLY A 68 -5.98 -22.96 11.88
C GLY A 68 -5.33 -21.62 11.48
N PHE A 69 -4.06 -21.40 11.84
CA PHE A 69 -3.32 -20.24 11.38
C PHE A 69 -3.14 -20.22 9.85
N SER A 70 -3.04 -21.38 9.19
CA SER A 70 -2.99 -21.42 7.72
C SER A 70 -4.28 -20.87 7.09
N VAL A 71 -5.44 -21.18 7.66
CA VAL A 71 -6.74 -20.67 7.20
C VAL A 71 -6.84 -19.16 7.45
N PHE A 72 -6.51 -18.71 8.66
CA PHE A 72 -6.42 -17.29 8.98
C PHE A 72 -5.47 -16.54 8.03
N GLY A 73 -4.28 -17.08 7.81
CA GLY A 73 -3.25 -16.46 6.96
C GLY A 73 -3.68 -16.33 5.50
N VAL A 74 -4.44 -17.29 4.96
CA VAL A 74 -5.04 -17.19 3.61
C VAL A 74 -6.10 -16.09 3.59
N PHE A 75 -6.97 -15.98 4.60
CA PHE A 75 -7.96 -14.91 4.67
C PHE A 75 -7.30 -13.54 4.86
N TRP A 76 -6.30 -13.43 5.74
CA TRP A 76 -5.50 -12.22 5.94
C TRP A 76 -4.84 -11.77 4.63
N GLY A 77 -4.26 -12.73 3.90
CA GLY A 77 -3.66 -12.47 2.59
C GLY A 77 -4.68 -12.05 1.54
N ALA A 78 -5.86 -12.67 1.48
CA ALA A 78 -6.95 -12.30 0.59
C ALA A 78 -7.46 -10.89 0.90
N PHE A 79 -7.66 -10.57 2.17
CA PHE A 79 -8.05 -9.24 2.59
C PHE A 79 -6.96 -8.20 2.29
N GLY A 80 -5.69 -8.52 2.57
CA GLY A 80 -4.54 -7.67 2.25
C GLY A 80 -4.38 -7.40 0.75
N LEU A 81 -4.67 -8.40 -0.10
CA LEU A 81 -4.68 -8.26 -1.56
C LEU A 81 -5.75 -7.24 -2.01
N VAL A 82 -6.99 -7.41 -1.56
CA VAL A 82 -8.08 -6.48 -1.93
C VAL A 82 -7.82 -5.08 -1.37
N ALA A 83 -7.41 -4.97 -0.12
CA ALA A 83 -7.04 -3.70 0.50
C ALA A 83 -5.88 -3.02 -0.24
N GLY A 84 -4.86 -3.79 -0.62
CA GLY A 84 -3.73 -3.30 -1.41
C GLY A 84 -4.13 -2.78 -2.79
N ALA A 85 -5.07 -3.43 -3.46
CA ALA A 85 -5.61 -2.95 -4.74
C ALA A 85 -6.36 -1.61 -4.57
N THR A 86 -7.08 -1.41 -3.46
CA THR A 86 -7.79 -0.13 -3.21
C THR A 86 -6.87 1.06 -2.97
N PHE A 87 -5.55 0.85 -2.75
CA PHE A 87 -4.59 1.97 -2.77
C PHE A 87 -4.55 2.70 -4.11
N GLY A 88 -4.96 2.06 -5.20
CA GLY A 88 -5.18 2.74 -6.47
C GLY A 88 -6.27 3.83 -6.39
N LEU A 89 -7.35 3.60 -5.64
CA LEU A 89 -8.36 4.63 -5.36
C LEU A 89 -7.78 5.78 -4.53
N MET A 90 -6.96 5.48 -3.53
CA MET A 90 -6.26 6.50 -2.73
C MET A 90 -5.36 7.37 -3.61
N GLN A 91 -4.57 6.76 -4.49
CA GLN A 91 -3.68 7.48 -5.39
C GLN A 91 -4.45 8.40 -6.34
N GLU A 92 -5.51 7.89 -6.95
CA GLU A 92 -6.35 8.67 -7.87
C GLU A 92 -7.08 9.81 -7.16
N ALA A 93 -7.67 9.56 -6.00
CA ALA A 93 -8.31 10.60 -5.19
C ALA A 93 -7.31 11.69 -4.76
N THR A 94 -6.08 11.30 -4.39
CA THR A 94 -5.01 12.26 -4.06
C THR A 94 -4.66 13.13 -5.26
N ARG A 95 -4.50 12.52 -6.45
CA ARG A 95 -4.17 13.20 -7.70
C ARG A 95 -5.25 14.20 -8.09
N GLU A 96 -6.49 13.76 -8.12
CA GLU A 96 -7.63 14.57 -8.53
C GLU A 96 -7.91 15.73 -7.56
N VAL A 97 -7.85 15.48 -6.25
CA VAL A 97 -8.02 16.54 -5.24
C VAL A 97 -6.88 17.56 -5.32
N ARG A 98 -5.64 17.14 -5.54
CA ARG A 98 -4.52 18.09 -5.73
C ARG A 98 -4.64 18.88 -7.02
N SER A 99 -5.11 18.29 -8.10
CA SER A 99 -5.29 19.00 -9.37
C SER A 99 -6.27 20.17 -9.26
N THR A 100 -7.29 20.08 -8.38
CA THR A 100 -8.24 21.18 -8.15
C THR A 100 -7.59 22.44 -7.61
N GLN A 101 -6.48 22.34 -6.89
CA GLN A 101 -5.78 23.48 -6.29
C GLN A 101 -5.04 24.35 -7.32
N TYR A 102 -4.82 23.83 -8.52
CA TYR A 102 -4.11 24.52 -9.61
C TYR A 102 -5.05 24.98 -10.72
N MET A 103 -6.35 24.73 -10.62
CA MET A 103 -7.32 25.11 -11.65
C MET A 103 -7.81 26.53 -11.41
N THR A 104 -7.68 27.38 -12.43
CA THR A 104 -8.18 28.77 -12.43
C THR A 104 -9.65 28.87 -12.85
N ALA A 105 -10.17 27.88 -13.58
CA ALA A 105 -11.55 27.85 -14.04
C ALA A 105 -12.37 26.76 -13.33
N VAL A 106 -13.62 27.06 -13.04
CA VAL A 106 -14.55 26.11 -12.42
C VAL A 106 -15.04 25.12 -13.49
N PRO A 107 -14.74 23.81 -13.38
CA PRO A 107 -15.18 22.83 -14.36
C PRO A 107 -16.70 22.67 -14.38
N VAL A 108 -17.28 22.53 -15.56
CA VAL A 108 -18.74 22.32 -15.76
C VAL A 108 -19.18 20.97 -15.14
N ARG A 109 -18.34 19.95 -15.20
CA ARG A 109 -18.62 18.63 -14.60
C ARG A 109 -17.75 18.41 -13.39
N ARG A 110 -18.36 17.95 -12.29
CA ARG A 110 -17.69 17.63 -11.03
C ARG A 110 -18.13 16.26 -10.53
N THR A 111 -17.23 15.58 -9.86
CA THR A 111 -17.44 14.24 -9.31
C THR A 111 -17.22 14.25 -7.80
N HIS A 112 -18.03 13.46 -7.08
CA HIS A 112 -17.81 13.14 -5.67
C HIS A 112 -16.97 11.87 -5.54
N PRO A 113 -15.66 11.90 -5.25
CA PRO A 113 -14.81 10.71 -5.21
C PRO A 113 -15.32 9.66 -4.22
N LEU A 114 -15.78 10.09 -3.04
CA LEU A 114 -16.25 9.17 -2.00
C LEU A 114 -17.55 8.43 -2.41
N ARG A 115 -18.46 9.08 -3.14
CA ARG A 115 -19.65 8.40 -3.68
C ARG A 115 -19.28 7.39 -4.76
N VAL A 116 -18.33 7.73 -5.62
CA VAL A 116 -17.84 6.81 -6.65
C VAL A 116 -17.15 5.62 -5.99
N ALA A 117 -16.33 5.84 -4.96
CA ALA A 117 -15.71 4.76 -4.20
C ALA A 117 -16.73 3.84 -3.52
N ALA A 118 -17.80 4.40 -2.95
CA ALA A 118 -18.88 3.60 -2.37
C ALA A 118 -19.57 2.73 -3.44
N MET A 119 -19.89 3.32 -4.62
CA MET A 119 -20.46 2.55 -5.74
C MET A 119 -19.54 1.44 -6.23
N VAL A 120 -18.24 1.74 -6.40
CA VAL A 120 -17.23 0.74 -6.77
C VAL A 120 -17.14 -0.34 -5.69
N GLY A 121 -17.12 0.06 -4.42
CA GLY A 121 -17.08 -0.86 -3.29
C GLY A 121 -18.29 -1.81 -3.26
N VAL A 122 -19.50 -1.29 -3.43
CA VAL A 122 -20.71 -2.12 -3.50
C VAL A 122 -20.68 -3.04 -4.72
N ALA A 123 -20.32 -2.52 -5.90
CA ALA A 123 -20.27 -3.31 -7.13
C ALA A 123 -19.25 -4.46 -7.04
N THR A 124 -18.05 -4.17 -6.50
CA THR A 124 -16.99 -5.18 -6.34
C THR A 124 -17.33 -6.19 -5.23
N ALA A 125 -17.95 -5.74 -4.12
CA ALA A 125 -18.46 -6.63 -3.08
C ALA A 125 -19.53 -7.58 -3.63
N ALA A 126 -20.48 -7.07 -4.41
CA ALA A 126 -21.49 -7.88 -5.08
C ALA A 126 -20.87 -8.87 -6.09
N ALA A 127 -19.83 -8.46 -6.82
CA ALA A 127 -19.11 -9.33 -7.73
C ALA A 127 -18.38 -10.46 -7.00
N ILE A 128 -17.71 -10.18 -5.86
CA ILE A 128 -17.07 -11.19 -5.00
C ILE A 128 -18.12 -12.16 -4.47
N ALA A 129 -19.19 -11.65 -3.89
CA ALA A 129 -20.26 -12.48 -3.33
C ALA A 129 -20.96 -13.32 -4.42
N GLY A 130 -21.31 -12.72 -5.55
CA GLY A 130 -21.99 -13.40 -6.66
C GLY A 130 -21.14 -14.46 -7.37
N SER A 131 -19.83 -14.24 -7.47
CA SER A 131 -18.91 -15.22 -8.07
C SER A 131 -18.39 -16.26 -7.07
N SER A 132 -18.73 -16.14 -5.79
CA SER A 132 -18.14 -16.94 -4.70
C SER A 132 -18.31 -18.45 -4.85
N SER A 133 -19.39 -18.90 -5.46
CA SER A 133 -19.62 -20.33 -5.73
C SER A 133 -18.51 -20.97 -6.57
N LEU A 134 -17.86 -20.20 -7.45
CA LEU A 134 -16.84 -20.68 -8.39
C LEU A 134 -15.46 -20.87 -7.75
N TRP A 135 -15.10 -20.08 -6.75
CA TRP A 135 -13.74 -20.01 -6.23
C TRP A 135 -13.59 -20.21 -4.73
N SER A 136 -14.63 -19.86 -3.94
CA SER A 136 -14.46 -19.78 -2.48
C SER A 136 -14.19 -21.14 -1.83
N GLY A 137 -14.73 -22.24 -2.36
CA GLY A 137 -14.45 -23.58 -1.84
C GLY A 137 -13.00 -24.05 -2.02
N ARG A 138 -12.24 -23.42 -2.96
CA ARG A 138 -10.81 -23.71 -3.14
C ARG A 138 -9.94 -22.84 -2.23
N VAL A 139 -10.41 -21.63 -1.89
CA VAL A 139 -9.65 -20.65 -1.09
C VAL A 139 -9.96 -20.80 0.39
N PHE A 140 -11.24 -20.84 0.76
CA PHE A 140 -11.70 -20.91 2.14
C PHE A 140 -12.25 -22.29 2.47
N VAL A 141 -11.50 -23.04 3.28
CA VAL A 141 -11.85 -24.41 3.67
C VAL A 141 -12.80 -24.40 4.87
N GLU A 142 -12.54 -23.51 5.82
CA GLU A 142 -13.34 -23.31 7.04
C GLU A 142 -14.05 -21.96 6.98
N ASP A 143 -15.21 -21.83 7.62
CA ASP A 143 -16.01 -20.60 7.68
C ASP A 143 -16.20 -19.93 6.30
N ARG A 144 -16.39 -20.74 5.25
CA ARG A 144 -16.40 -20.30 3.86
C ARG A 144 -17.31 -19.09 3.62
N TRP A 145 -18.56 -19.17 4.04
CA TRP A 145 -19.56 -18.14 3.77
C TRP A 145 -19.31 -16.89 4.61
N LEU A 146 -18.85 -17.07 5.86
CA LEU A 146 -18.41 -15.96 6.69
C LEU A 146 -17.23 -15.24 6.06
N SER A 147 -16.21 -15.98 5.60
CA SER A 147 -15.04 -15.42 4.93
C SER A 147 -15.41 -14.63 3.67
N VAL A 148 -16.31 -15.15 2.83
CA VAL A 148 -16.82 -14.44 1.65
C VAL A 148 -17.57 -13.17 2.05
N GLY A 149 -18.46 -13.25 3.05
CA GLY A 149 -19.22 -12.11 3.54
C GLY A 149 -18.31 -11.01 4.09
N LEU A 150 -17.37 -11.39 4.96
CA LEU A 150 -16.38 -10.47 5.56
C LEU A 150 -15.47 -9.85 4.50
N LEU A 151 -14.98 -10.63 3.52
CA LEU A 151 -14.16 -10.11 2.43
C LEU A 151 -14.95 -9.12 1.57
N SER A 152 -16.21 -9.41 1.27
CA SER A 152 -17.08 -8.54 0.46
C SER A 152 -17.37 -7.20 1.19
N VAL A 153 -17.81 -7.26 2.44
CA VAL A 153 -18.08 -6.06 3.25
C VAL A 153 -16.78 -5.28 3.51
N GLY A 154 -15.71 -6.01 3.83
CA GLY A 154 -14.40 -5.42 4.04
C GLY A 154 -13.88 -4.68 2.81
N LEU A 155 -14.05 -5.23 1.60
CA LEU A 155 -13.65 -4.55 0.36
C LEU A 155 -14.47 -3.27 0.13
N ALA A 156 -15.78 -3.31 0.37
CA ALA A 156 -16.60 -2.11 0.26
C ALA A 156 -16.11 -1.02 1.22
N GLY A 157 -15.82 -1.38 2.47
CA GLY A 157 -15.20 -0.48 3.45
C GLY A 157 -13.82 0.03 3.02
N CYS A 158 -12.96 -0.84 2.49
CA CYS A 158 -11.63 -0.48 1.98
C CYS A 158 -11.70 0.57 0.86
N CYS A 159 -12.65 0.47 -0.07
CA CYS A 159 -12.81 1.44 -1.15
C CYS A 159 -13.08 2.86 -0.60
N VAL A 160 -13.98 2.96 0.37
CA VAL A 160 -14.32 4.23 1.02
C VAL A 160 -13.15 4.75 1.86
N HIS A 161 -12.55 3.87 2.68
CA HIS A 161 -11.41 4.17 3.55
C HIS A 161 -10.21 4.70 2.73
N ALA A 162 -9.80 3.97 1.70
CA ALA A 162 -8.68 4.35 0.84
C ALA A 162 -8.93 5.69 0.11
N THR A 163 -10.15 5.91 -0.38
CA THR A 163 -10.51 7.16 -1.04
C THR A 163 -10.50 8.33 -0.07
N LEU A 164 -11.03 8.17 1.15
CA LEU A 164 -10.97 9.20 2.19
C LEU A 164 -9.51 9.53 2.56
N MET A 165 -8.66 8.53 2.69
CA MET A 165 -7.21 8.74 2.88
C MET A 165 -6.62 9.57 1.74
N GLY A 166 -6.96 9.25 0.49
CA GLY A 166 -6.53 10.01 -0.67
C GLY A 166 -6.99 11.47 -0.66
N MET A 167 -8.23 11.73 -0.26
CA MET A 167 -8.77 13.08 -0.13
C MET A 167 -8.08 13.88 0.97
N LEU A 168 -7.78 13.25 2.12
CA LEU A 168 -7.03 13.86 3.21
C LEU A 168 -5.59 14.18 2.80
N ALA A 169 -4.92 13.27 2.09
CA ALA A 169 -3.58 13.48 1.55
C ALA A 169 -3.56 14.59 0.49
N GLY A 170 -4.56 14.60 -0.42
CA GLY A 170 -4.72 15.61 -1.46
C GLY A 170 -4.90 17.02 -0.90
N THR A 171 -5.54 17.15 0.26
CA THR A 171 -5.76 18.42 0.97
C THR A 171 -4.67 18.76 2.01
N ASN A 172 -3.56 18.02 2.05
CA ASN A 172 -2.49 18.17 3.05
C ASN A 172 -2.95 17.99 4.51
N ARG A 173 -4.03 17.25 4.77
CA ARG A 173 -4.55 16.94 6.11
C ARG A 173 -3.87 15.71 6.72
N TRP A 174 -2.56 15.75 6.81
CA TRP A 174 -1.72 14.62 7.23
C TRP A 174 -1.99 14.12 8.65
N THR A 175 -2.44 15.00 9.54
CA THR A 175 -2.85 14.59 10.90
C THR A 175 -4.07 13.69 10.87
N GLN A 176 -5.13 14.08 10.14
CA GLN A 176 -6.34 13.27 10.00
C GLN A 176 -6.07 11.98 9.24
N TYR A 177 -5.18 12.02 8.24
CA TYR A 177 -4.68 10.84 7.55
C TYR A 177 -4.05 9.84 8.53
N GLY A 178 -3.10 10.28 9.36
CA GLY A 178 -2.45 9.44 10.36
C GLY A 178 -3.43 8.94 11.45
N VAL A 179 -4.36 9.77 11.89
CA VAL A 179 -5.39 9.37 12.87
C VAL A 179 -6.31 8.29 12.27
N LEU A 180 -6.70 8.41 11.00
CA LEU A 180 -7.51 7.38 10.33
C LEU A 180 -6.78 6.03 10.27
N MET A 181 -5.49 6.02 9.90
CA MET A 181 -4.66 4.81 9.91
C MET A 181 -4.54 4.21 11.31
N ALA A 182 -4.28 5.04 12.31
CA ALA A 182 -4.13 4.60 13.69
C ALA A 182 -5.44 4.04 14.27
N THR A 183 -6.57 4.67 13.95
CA THR A 183 -7.91 4.22 14.39
C THR A 183 -8.24 2.85 13.80
N ASP A 184 -8.04 2.65 12.48
CA ASP A 184 -8.22 1.35 11.84
C ASP A 184 -7.39 0.27 12.52
N SER A 185 -6.10 0.54 12.71
CA SER A 185 -5.16 -0.41 13.30
C SER A 185 -5.47 -0.70 14.77
N ALA A 186 -5.85 0.32 15.55
CA ALA A 186 -6.21 0.15 16.96
C ALA A 186 -7.46 -0.71 17.13
N ILE A 187 -8.49 -0.52 16.28
CA ILE A 187 -9.70 -1.35 16.29
C ILE A 187 -9.35 -2.82 16.01
N ARG A 188 -8.50 -3.08 15.02
CA ARG A 188 -8.06 -4.45 14.68
C ARG A 188 -7.36 -5.13 15.85
N VAL A 189 -6.40 -4.44 16.46
CA VAL A 189 -5.66 -4.98 17.61
C VAL A 189 -6.56 -5.17 18.82
N ALA A 190 -7.43 -4.21 19.13
CA ALA A 190 -8.37 -4.32 20.24
C ALA A 190 -9.30 -5.52 20.05
N PHE A 191 -9.81 -5.72 18.82
CA PHE A 191 -10.66 -6.85 18.50
C PHE A 191 -9.90 -8.18 18.58
N ALA A 192 -8.67 -8.23 18.06
CA ALA A 192 -7.83 -9.43 18.14
C ALA A 192 -7.44 -9.76 19.59
N ALA A 193 -7.13 -8.75 20.42
CA ALA A 193 -6.85 -8.93 21.84
C ALA A 193 -8.08 -9.44 22.61
N ALA A 194 -9.26 -8.91 22.31
CA ALA A 194 -10.51 -9.41 22.88
C ALA A 194 -10.76 -10.87 22.45
N THR A 195 -10.56 -11.18 21.15
CA THR A 195 -10.66 -12.55 20.63
C THR A 195 -9.74 -13.52 21.39
N PHE A 196 -8.48 -13.13 21.57
CA PHE A 196 -7.49 -13.90 22.33
C PHE A 196 -7.94 -14.13 23.79
N ALA A 197 -8.42 -13.06 24.46
CA ALA A 197 -8.81 -13.11 25.86
C ALA A 197 -10.03 -14.00 26.14
N ILE A 198 -11.01 -14.04 25.20
CA ILE A 198 -12.24 -14.84 25.36
C ILE A 198 -12.14 -16.22 24.70
N GLY A 199 -11.03 -16.52 23.96
CA GLY A 199 -10.87 -17.79 23.27
C GLY A 199 -11.82 -17.99 22.08
N TRP A 200 -12.16 -16.90 21.34
CA TRP A 200 -13.10 -17.00 20.21
C TRP A 200 -12.51 -17.69 18.97
N GLY A 201 -11.20 -17.92 18.96
CA GLY A 201 -10.51 -18.69 17.94
C GLY A 201 -10.54 -18.07 16.54
N LEU A 202 -10.53 -18.91 15.49
CA LEU A 202 -10.42 -18.49 14.09
C LEU A 202 -11.44 -17.43 13.70
N THR A 203 -12.71 -17.66 14.00
CA THR A 203 -13.81 -16.75 13.63
C THR A 203 -13.58 -15.33 14.15
N GLY A 204 -13.09 -15.19 15.39
CA GLY A 204 -12.76 -13.88 15.96
C GLY A 204 -11.65 -13.16 15.20
N TYR A 205 -10.60 -13.86 14.76
CA TYR A 205 -9.53 -13.27 13.98
C TYR A 205 -9.95 -12.89 12.55
N LEU A 206 -10.91 -13.62 11.95
CA LEU A 206 -11.52 -13.21 10.69
C LEU A 206 -12.25 -11.87 10.85
N TRP A 207 -13.04 -11.71 11.91
CA TRP A 207 -13.69 -10.44 12.27
C TRP A 207 -12.67 -9.34 12.57
N ALA A 208 -11.63 -9.61 13.37
CA ALA A 208 -10.57 -8.66 13.69
C ALA A 208 -9.92 -8.09 12.43
N THR A 209 -9.73 -8.92 11.40
CA THR A 209 -9.13 -8.51 10.12
C THR A 209 -9.95 -7.42 9.43
N VAL A 210 -11.27 -7.46 9.54
CA VAL A 210 -12.18 -6.54 8.84
C VAL A 210 -12.65 -5.40 9.73
N ALA A 211 -12.68 -5.60 11.04
CA ALA A 211 -13.25 -4.64 12.02
C ALA A 211 -12.68 -3.22 11.90
N GLY A 212 -11.38 -3.09 11.57
CA GLY A 212 -10.76 -1.79 11.37
C GLY A 212 -11.41 -0.94 10.27
N MET A 213 -12.09 -1.58 9.31
CA MET A 213 -12.74 -0.86 8.21
C MET A 213 -13.90 0.04 8.65
N VAL A 214 -14.36 -0.02 9.90
CA VAL A 214 -15.31 0.96 10.45
C VAL A 214 -14.63 2.27 10.88
N GLY A 215 -13.31 2.31 10.93
CA GLY A 215 -12.53 3.49 11.39
C GLY A 215 -12.85 4.76 10.62
N TRP A 216 -13.15 4.69 9.33
CA TRP A 216 -13.55 5.86 8.54
C TRP A 216 -14.88 6.46 8.99
N LEU A 217 -15.84 5.65 9.49
CA LEU A 217 -17.10 6.15 10.08
C LEU A 217 -16.81 6.95 11.35
N ILE A 218 -15.95 6.43 12.23
CA ILE A 218 -15.57 7.10 13.48
C ILE A 218 -14.91 8.44 13.16
N ILE A 219 -13.98 8.49 12.21
CA ILE A 219 -13.31 9.73 11.85
C ILE A 219 -14.26 10.74 11.20
N LEU A 220 -15.19 10.29 10.36
CA LEU A 220 -16.21 11.18 9.81
C LEU A 220 -17.17 11.69 10.88
N ALA A 221 -17.51 10.89 11.88
CA ALA A 221 -18.34 11.32 13.01
C ALA A 221 -17.60 12.33 13.90
N ALA A 222 -16.34 12.08 14.23
CA ALA A 222 -15.58 12.86 15.20
C ALA A 222 -14.92 14.12 14.61
N SER A 223 -14.55 14.14 13.32
CA SER A 223 -13.73 15.21 12.74
C SER A 223 -14.48 16.07 11.72
N PRO A 224 -14.78 17.36 12.02
CA PRO A 224 -15.32 18.30 11.03
C PRO A 224 -14.41 18.46 9.80
N THR A 225 -13.10 18.44 10.01
CA THR A 225 -12.11 18.55 8.94
C THR A 225 -12.15 17.35 7.98
N ALA A 226 -12.35 16.14 8.51
CA ALA A 226 -12.50 14.95 7.67
C ALA A 226 -13.83 15.00 6.90
N ARG A 227 -14.91 15.46 7.53
CA ARG A 227 -16.19 15.69 6.84
C ARG A 227 -16.08 16.72 5.72
N ALA A 228 -15.36 17.82 5.95
CA ALA A 228 -15.12 18.82 4.92
C ALA A 228 -14.34 18.24 3.73
N ALA A 229 -13.28 17.46 4.00
CA ALA A 229 -12.54 16.76 2.96
C ALA A 229 -13.42 15.77 2.18
N ALA A 230 -14.23 14.97 2.89
CA ALA A 230 -15.13 13.99 2.28
C ALA A 230 -16.21 14.58 1.34
N ARG A 231 -16.54 15.87 1.52
CA ARG A 231 -17.51 16.60 0.68
C ARG A 231 -16.91 17.25 -0.55
N LEU A 232 -15.59 17.21 -0.70
CA LEU A 232 -14.92 17.84 -1.84
C LEU A 232 -15.36 17.19 -3.16
N LEU A 233 -15.44 18.05 -4.16
CA LEU A 233 -15.72 17.69 -5.54
C LEU A 233 -14.41 17.79 -6.34
N THR A 234 -14.17 16.80 -7.18
CA THR A 234 -13.06 16.83 -8.13
C THR A 234 -13.53 17.21 -9.54
N PRO A 235 -12.64 17.80 -10.37
CA PRO A 235 -12.97 18.17 -11.73
C PRO A 235 -13.21 16.94 -12.60
N GLY A 236 -13.99 17.10 -13.66
CA GLY A 236 -14.29 16.02 -14.60
C GLY A 236 -15.49 15.15 -14.21
N GLY A 237 -15.89 14.30 -15.13
CA GLY A 237 -17.02 13.39 -14.94
C GLY A 237 -16.62 12.11 -14.23
N THR A 238 -17.60 11.40 -13.66
CA THR A 238 -17.44 10.10 -13.00
C THR A 238 -16.68 9.08 -13.86
N ALA A 239 -16.93 9.06 -15.17
CA ALA A 239 -16.24 8.15 -16.09
C ALA A 239 -14.73 8.43 -16.22
N THR A 240 -14.31 9.68 -16.10
CA THR A 240 -12.88 10.06 -16.12
C THR A 240 -12.20 9.61 -14.83
N PHE A 241 -12.84 9.85 -13.68
CA PHE A 241 -12.34 9.36 -12.39
C PHE A 241 -12.24 7.83 -12.37
N LEU A 242 -13.27 7.12 -12.83
CA LEU A 242 -13.28 5.65 -12.88
C LEU A 242 -12.18 5.09 -13.77
N ARG A 243 -11.90 5.71 -14.93
CA ARG A 243 -10.79 5.30 -15.80
C ARG A 243 -9.44 5.47 -15.11
N GLY A 244 -9.20 6.62 -14.48
CA GLY A 244 -7.98 6.87 -13.70
C GLY A 244 -7.85 5.87 -12.54
N ALA A 245 -8.92 5.67 -11.78
CA ALA A 245 -8.98 4.71 -10.69
C ALA A 245 -8.70 3.27 -11.16
N ALA A 246 -9.28 2.83 -12.28
CA ALA A 246 -9.06 1.49 -12.82
C ALA A 246 -7.58 1.23 -13.15
N HIS A 247 -6.90 2.19 -13.78
CA HIS A 247 -5.46 2.06 -14.06
C HIS A 247 -4.63 2.01 -12.77
N SER A 248 -4.96 2.86 -11.80
CA SER A 248 -4.25 2.91 -10.52
C SER A 248 -4.51 1.64 -9.68
N ILE A 249 -5.74 1.10 -9.69
CA ILE A 249 -6.10 -0.17 -9.04
C ILE A 249 -5.36 -1.34 -9.69
N ALA A 250 -5.29 -1.38 -11.03
CA ALA A 250 -4.57 -2.44 -11.73
C ALA A 250 -3.07 -2.43 -11.37
N ALA A 251 -2.46 -1.25 -11.32
CA ALA A 251 -1.05 -1.09 -10.93
C ALA A 251 -0.81 -1.49 -9.45
N ALA A 252 -1.65 -1.01 -8.52
CA ALA A 252 -1.56 -1.35 -7.11
C ALA A 252 -1.86 -2.83 -6.87
N GLY A 253 -2.86 -3.38 -7.54
CA GLY A 253 -3.24 -4.78 -7.47
C GLY A 253 -2.14 -5.72 -7.94
N ALA A 254 -1.43 -5.37 -9.02
CA ALA A 254 -0.32 -6.17 -9.52
C ALA A 254 0.78 -6.40 -8.46
N SER A 255 1.12 -5.38 -7.69
CA SER A 255 2.07 -5.52 -6.56
C SER A 255 1.44 -6.22 -5.36
N ALA A 256 0.17 -5.92 -5.05
CA ALA A 256 -0.53 -6.49 -3.90
C ALA A 256 -0.68 -8.01 -3.98
N ILE A 257 -0.82 -8.58 -5.18
CA ILE A 257 -0.94 -10.05 -5.37
C ILE A 257 0.30 -10.76 -4.80
N LEU A 258 1.49 -10.30 -5.15
CA LEU A 258 2.72 -10.96 -4.71
C LEU A 258 3.10 -10.60 -3.27
N VAL A 259 2.87 -9.35 -2.86
CA VAL A 259 3.29 -8.86 -1.54
C VAL A 259 2.31 -9.32 -0.45
N MET A 260 1.02 -9.15 -0.64
CA MET A 260 -0.02 -9.47 0.36
C MET A 260 -0.75 -10.77 0.04
N GLY A 261 -1.08 -11.02 -1.23
CA GLY A 261 -1.88 -12.14 -1.70
C GLY A 261 -1.13 -13.46 -1.81
N PHE A 262 0.18 -13.52 -1.49
CA PHE A 262 0.97 -14.73 -1.61
C PHE A 262 0.38 -15.96 -0.88
N PRO A 263 -0.19 -15.84 0.34
CA PRO A 263 -0.88 -16.98 0.98
C PRO A 263 -2.05 -17.54 0.14
N VAL A 264 -2.73 -16.68 -0.60
CA VAL A 264 -3.81 -17.11 -1.53
C VAL A 264 -3.22 -17.86 -2.71
N LEU A 265 -2.13 -17.36 -3.31
CA LEU A 265 -1.43 -18.08 -4.39
C LEU A 265 -0.95 -19.45 -3.92
N LEU A 266 -0.39 -19.52 -2.71
CA LEU A 266 0.07 -20.77 -2.11
C LEU A 266 -1.10 -21.74 -1.91
N LYS A 267 -2.26 -21.25 -1.47
CA LYS A 267 -3.46 -22.06 -1.30
C LYS A 267 -4.02 -22.57 -2.63
N LEU A 268 -4.10 -21.72 -3.65
CA LEU A 268 -4.61 -22.09 -4.98
C LEU A 268 -3.75 -23.13 -5.69
N THR A 269 -2.45 -23.16 -5.39
CA THR A 269 -1.48 -24.11 -5.97
C THR A 269 -1.23 -25.35 -5.08
N SER A 270 -1.98 -25.49 -3.98
CA SER A 270 -1.82 -26.59 -3.02
C SER A 270 -3.18 -27.24 -2.77
N THR A 271 -3.22 -28.58 -2.73
CA THR A 271 -4.44 -29.33 -2.37
C THR A 271 -4.83 -29.06 -0.91
N GLN A 272 -3.85 -29.18 0.00
CA GLN A 272 -4.00 -28.85 1.42
C GLN A 272 -2.76 -28.14 1.92
N LEU A 273 -2.94 -27.09 2.72
CA LEU A 273 -1.84 -26.37 3.38
C LEU A 273 -1.50 -27.00 4.73
N GLY A 274 -2.51 -27.31 5.54
CA GLY A 274 -2.36 -27.90 6.87
C GLY A 274 -1.43 -27.10 7.78
N ALA A 275 -0.82 -27.76 8.73
CA ALA A 275 0.12 -27.16 9.69
C ALA A 275 1.39 -26.60 9.00
N GLN A 276 1.92 -27.33 8.00
CA GLN A 276 3.12 -26.87 7.28
C GLN A 276 2.86 -25.56 6.55
N GLY A 277 1.65 -25.39 5.94
CA GLY A 277 1.27 -24.14 5.31
C GLY A 277 1.21 -22.98 6.29
N GLY A 278 0.68 -23.19 7.50
CA GLY A 278 0.63 -22.19 8.56
C GLY A 278 2.02 -21.72 8.97
N VAL A 279 2.94 -22.64 9.20
CA VAL A 279 4.34 -22.31 9.52
C VAL A 279 5.01 -21.52 8.40
N ILE A 280 4.80 -21.92 7.13
CA ILE A 280 5.38 -21.22 5.97
C ILE A 280 4.80 -19.82 5.83
N ILE A 281 3.47 -19.65 5.94
CA ILE A 281 2.82 -18.33 5.85
C ILE A 281 3.34 -17.40 6.94
N LEU A 282 3.47 -17.89 8.18
CA LEU A 282 4.02 -17.13 9.28
C LEU A 282 5.48 -16.74 9.00
N ALA A 283 6.31 -17.72 8.60
CA ALA A 283 7.72 -17.49 8.30
C ALA A 283 7.92 -16.46 7.17
N VAL A 284 7.16 -16.58 6.07
CA VAL A 284 7.16 -15.60 4.97
C VAL A 284 6.78 -14.21 5.46
N THR A 285 5.78 -14.10 6.31
CA THR A 285 5.32 -12.82 6.84
C THR A 285 6.38 -12.16 7.72
N LEU A 286 6.98 -12.93 8.62
CA LEU A 286 7.99 -12.41 9.55
C LEU A 286 9.31 -12.06 8.86
N THR A 287 9.76 -12.88 7.91
CA THR A 287 11.04 -12.62 7.20
C THR A 287 10.98 -11.40 6.28
N ARG A 288 9.78 -11.03 5.81
CA ARG A 288 9.57 -9.84 4.97
C ARG A 288 9.53 -8.53 5.77
N ALA A 289 9.05 -8.57 7.01
CA ALA A 289 8.78 -7.39 7.83
C ALA A 289 9.96 -6.43 7.95
N PRO A 290 11.18 -6.86 8.34
CA PRO A 290 12.29 -5.94 8.59
C PRO A 290 12.74 -5.16 7.36
N LEU A 291 12.53 -5.71 6.16
CA LEU A 291 12.92 -5.07 4.90
C LEU A 291 11.79 -4.28 4.26
N LEU A 292 10.58 -4.86 4.17
CA LEU A 292 9.49 -4.25 3.40
C LEU A 292 8.80 -3.11 4.15
N VAL A 293 8.71 -3.15 5.49
CA VAL A 293 8.05 -2.09 6.26
C VAL A 293 8.81 -0.76 6.14
N PRO A 294 10.14 -0.70 6.40
CA PRO A 294 10.90 0.54 6.20
C PRO A 294 10.90 0.98 4.73
N LEU A 295 11.04 0.04 3.79
CA LEU A 295 11.11 0.35 2.37
C LEU A 295 9.81 0.99 1.87
N THR A 296 8.65 0.49 2.29
CA THR A 296 7.34 1.08 1.97
C THR A 296 7.17 2.47 2.58
N ALA A 297 7.61 2.67 3.81
CA ALA A 297 7.59 3.97 4.46
C ALA A 297 8.47 5.00 3.73
N MET A 298 9.58 4.56 3.15
CA MET A 298 10.53 5.40 2.42
C MET A 298 10.25 5.51 0.91
N GLN A 299 9.23 4.83 0.39
CA GLN A 299 8.98 4.74 -1.06
C GLN A 299 8.84 6.11 -1.73
N GLY A 300 8.18 7.05 -1.08
CA GLY A 300 8.07 8.42 -1.57
C GLY A 300 9.43 9.13 -1.71
N ASN A 301 10.32 8.95 -0.74
CA ASN A 301 11.67 9.52 -0.75
C ASN A 301 12.54 8.88 -1.84
N LEU A 302 12.41 7.57 -2.04
CA LEU A 302 13.11 6.86 -3.12
C LEU A 302 12.68 7.35 -4.50
N ILE A 303 11.38 7.54 -4.72
CA ILE A 303 10.87 8.09 -5.98
C ILE A 303 11.42 9.50 -6.19
N ALA A 304 11.42 10.36 -5.17
CA ALA A 304 11.99 11.71 -5.27
C ALA A 304 13.48 11.68 -5.61
N HIS A 305 14.26 10.85 -4.93
CA HIS A 305 15.68 10.63 -5.23
C HIS A 305 15.91 10.25 -6.71
N PHE A 306 15.15 9.31 -7.27
CA PHE A 306 15.27 8.90 -8.67
C PHE A 306 14.73 9.93 -9.67
N VAL A 307 13.86 10.84 -9.25
CA VAL A 307 13.45 11.99 -10.07
C VAL A 307 14.56 13.03 -10.14
N ASP A 308 15.26 13.27 -9.03
CA ASP A 308 16.38 14.22 -8.98
C ASP A 308 17.58 13.70 -9.81
N GLU A 309 17.87 12.40 -9.74
CA GLU A 309 18.95 11.71 -10.46
C GLU A 309 18.55 11.24 -11.87
N ARG A 310 17.73 12.04 -12.59
CA ARG A 310 17.12 11.63 -13.86
C ARG A 310 18.10 11.27 -14.97
N THR A 311 19.32 11.81 -14.96
CA THR A 311 20.38 11.56 -15.97
C THR A 311 21.14 10.25 -15.71
N HIS A 312 21.24 9.81 -14.44
CA HIS A 312 22.04 8.66 -14.05
C HIS A 312 21.26 7.65 -13.19
N ARG A 313 19.98 7.41 -13.50
CA ARG A 313 19.06 6.57 -12.69
C ARG A 313 19.61 5.16 -12.39
N LEU A 314 20.30 4.53 -13.33
CA LEU A 314 20.91 3.21 -13.09
C LEU A 314 22.06 3.28 -12.06
N ARG A 315 22.85 4.36 -12.06
CA ARG A 315 23.87 4.57 -11.03
C ARG A 315 23.23 4.92 -9.69
N ALA A 316 22.17 5.71 -9.69
CA ALA A 316 21.42 6.08 -8.49
C ALA A 316 20.78 4.85 -7.78
N LEU A 317 20.54 3.75 -8.51
CA LEU A 317 20.07 2.48 -7.91
C LEU A 317 21.15 1.78 -7.06
N ILE A 318 22.44 1.99 -7.34
CA ILE A 318 23.52 1.21 -6.74
C ILE A 318 23.56 1.39 -5.21
N ALA A 319 23.50 2.63 -4.71
CA ALA A 319 23.61 2.89 -3.29
C ALA A 319 22.41 2.32 -2.49
N PRO A 320 21.12 2.59 -2.86
CA PRO A 320 19.99 1.95 -2.18
C PRO A 320 20.00 0.42 -2.30
N ALA A 321 20.40 -0.13 -3.46
CA ALA A 321 20.50 -1.57 -3.65
C ALA A 321 21.58 -2.19 -2.76
N ALA A 322 22.74 -1.55 -2.63
CA ALA A 322 23.81 -2.00 -1.73
C ALA A 322 23.37 -1.99 -0.26
N VAL A 323 22.61 -0.96 0.17
CA VAL A 323 22.07 -0.89 1.53
C VAL A 323 21.06 -2.03 1.75
N ILE A 324 20.10 -2.24 0.85
CA ILE A 324 19.11 -3.32 0.95
C ILE A 324 19.83 -4.69 0.92
N GLY A 325 20.82 -4.87 0.04
CA GLY A 325 21.61 -6.09 -0.06
C GLY A 325 22.43 -6.37 1.19
N GLY A 326 23.08 -5.35 1.76
CA GLY A 326 23.87 -5.46 2.99
C GLY A 326 23.00 -5.80 4.21
N ILE A 327 21.92 -5.07 4.44
CA ILE A 327 20.94 -5.37 5.50
C ILE A 327 20.33 -6.76 5.27
N GLY A 328 20.02 -7.09 4.02
CA GLY A 328 19.49 -8.38 3.62
C GLY A 328 20.45 -9.52 3.93
N ALA A 329 21.73 -9.38 3.60
CA ALA A 329 22.74 -10.42 3.88
C ALA A 329 22.88 -10.70 5.39
N VAL A 330 22.92 -9.63 6.20
CA VAL A 330 22.91 -9.76 7.68
C VAL A 330 21.63 -10.44 8.14
N GLY A 331 20.48 -10.03 7.57
CA GLY A 331 19.17 -10.61 7.87
C GLY A 331 19.08 -12.11 7.52
N VAL A 332 19.65 -12.54 6.39
CA VAL A 332 19.70 -13.95 5.97
C VAL A 332 20.47 -14.80 6.99
N VAL A 333 21.64 -14.33 7.42
CA VAL A 333 22.43 -15.03 8.45
C VAL A 333 21.70 -15.06 9.78
N ALA A 334 21.17 -13.92 10.23
CA ALA A 334 20.42 -13.81 11.48
C ALA A 334 19.18 -14.71 11.48
N ALA A 335 18.40 -14.73 10.38
CA ALA A 335 17.23 -15.60 10.25
C ALA A 335 17.61 -17.09 10.25
N GLY A 336 18.72 -17.44 9.64
CA GLY A 336 19.24 -18.82 9.65
C GLY A 336 19.65 -19.32 11.02
N VAL A 337 20.34 -18.48 11.80
CA VAL A 337 20.91 -18.85 13.11
C VAL A 337 19.91 -18.69 14.25
N VAL A 338 19.28 -17.51 14.34
CA VAL A 338 18.42 -17.13 15.48
C VAL A 338 16.94 -17.40 15.20
N GLY A 339 16.54 -17.41 13.92
CA GLY A 339 15.15 -17.53 13.51
C GLY A 339 14.39 -18.75 14.07
N PRO A 340 14.96 -20.00 14.05
CA PRO A 340 14.28 -21.16 14.61
C PRO A 340 13.99 -21.04 16.10
N TRP A 341 14.90 -20.42 16.84
CA TRP A 341 14.72 -20.15 18.28
C TRP A 341 13.64 -19.09 18.49
N LEU A 342 13.67 -17.98 17.73
CA LEU A 342 12.67 -16.90 17.81
C LEU A 342 11.26 -17.41 17.50
N LEU A 343 11.11 -18.28 16.50
CA LEU A 343 9.80 -18.86 16.18
C LEU A 343 9.26 -19.69 17.33
N ARG A 344 10.08 -20.56 17.93
CA ARG A 344 9.66 -21.40 19.05
C ARG A 344 9.30 -20.61 20.30
N VAL A 345 10.13 -19.63 20.67
CA VAL A 345 9.91 -18.82 21.87
C VAL A 345 8.75 -17.86 21.69
N GLY A 346 8.69 -17.21 20.53
CA GLY A 346 7.63 -16.23 20.23
C GLY A 346 6.26 -16.86 20.00
N PHE A 347 6.20 -17.94 19.20
CA PHE A 347 4.93 -18.46 18.68
C PHE A 347 4.57 -19.86 19.24
N GLY A 348 5.47 -20.49 19.94
CA GLY A 348 5.24 -21.78 20.57
C GLY A 348 5.95 -22.94 19.85
N PRO A 349 6.05 -24.11 20.55
CA PRO A 349 6.81 -25.26 20.06
C PRO A 349 6.21 -25.91 18.80
N GLN A 350 4.96 -25.63 18.48
CA GLN A 350 4.26 -26.11 17.27
C GLN A 350 4.71 -25.37 16.00
N TYR A 351 5.29 -24.19 16.11
CA TYR A 351 5.81 -23.41 14.98
C TYR A 351 7.31 -23.66 14.83
N GLN A 352 7.64 -24.72 14.08
CA GLN A 352 9.03 -25.11 13.83
C GLN A 352 9.37 -24.92 12.35
N ALA A 353 10.42 -24.15 12.08
CA ALA A 353 11.00 -24.01 10.75
C ALA A 353 12.53 -24.13 10.87
N GLY A 354 13.13 -24.85 9.93
CA GLY A 354 14.59 -24.98 9.87
C GLY A 354 15.27 -23.66 9.51
N GLY A 355 16.48 -23.43 10.05
CA GLY A 355 17.24 -22.21 9.78
C GLY A 355 17.48 -21.96 8.30
N ALA A 356 17.77 -23.02 7.52
CA ALA A 356 17.94 -22.91 6.07
C ALA A 356 16.69 -22.35 5.38
N LEU A 357 15.47 -22.81 5.77
CA LEU A 357 14.23 -22.28 5.22
C LEU A 357 14.08 -20.79 5.52
N LEU A 358 14.31 -20.38 6.76
CA LEU A 358 14.18 -18.97 7.17
C LEU A 358 15.22 -18.08 6.47
N ALA A 359 16.45 -18.55 6.30
CA ALA A 359 17.49 -17.86 5.54
C ALA A 359 17.07 -17.65 4.08
N TRP A 360 16.58 -18.69 3.40
CA TRP A 360 16.12 -18.59 2.01
C TRP A 360 14.87 -17.72 1.86
N LEU A 361 13.93 -17.76 2.79
CA LEU A 361 12.77 -16.87 2.80
C LEU A 361 13.17 -15.41 3.01
N THR A 362 14.20 -15.16 3.83
CA THR A 362 14.76 -13.81 3.99
C THR A 362 15.47 -13.35 2.72
N ALA A 363 16.21 -14.22 2.03
CA ALA A 363 16.80 -13.92 0.73
C ALA A 363 15.69 -13.59 -0.32
N ALA A 364 14.58 -14.33 -0.29
CA ALA A 364 13.43 -14.03 -1.12
C ALA A 364 12.78 -12.67 -0.77
N ALA A 365 12.75 -12.28 0.51
CA ALA A 365 12.31 -10.95 0.92
C ALA A 365 13.23 -9.85 0.36
N VAL A 366 14.54 -10.08 0.29
CA VAL A 366 15.50 -9.17 -0.37
C VAL A 366 15.17 -9.03 -1.85
N ALA A 367 14.85 -10.12 -2.56
CA ALA A 367 14.46 -10.07 -3.97
C ALA A 367 13.19 -9.23 -4.19
N ILE A 368 12.18 -9.35 -3.32
CA ILE A 368 10.97 -8.51 -3.38
C ILE A 368 11.29 -7.05 -3.06
N ALA A 369 12.18 -6.78 -2.09
CA ALA A 369 12.63 -5.43 -1.78
C ALA A 369 13.37 -4.80 -2.98
N MET A 370 14.21 -5.55 -3.69
CA MET A 370 14.86 -5.11 -4.93
C MET A 370 13.85 -4.84 -6.07
N LEU A 371 12.82 -5.69 -6.19
CA LEU A 371 11.73 -5.46 -7.14
C LEU A 371 10.99 -4.15 -6.82
N THR A 372 10.72 -3.88 -5.54
CA THR A 372 10.09 -2.64 -5.08
C THR A 372 10.98 -1.42 -5.37
N LEU A 373 12.28 -1.51 -5.13
CA LEU A 373 13.26 -0.47 -5.42
C LEU A 373 13.33 -0.14 -6.92
N THR A 374 13.48 -1.17 -7.76
CA THR A 374 13.53 -0.99 -9.22
C THR A 374 12.19 -0.49 -9.78
N GLY A 375 11.08 -0.90 -9.16
CA GLY A 375 9.75 -0.37 -9.44
C GLY A 375 9.63 1.12 -9.14
N ALA A 376 10.16 1.58 -8.00
CA ALA A 376 10.19 3.01 -7.65
C ALA A 376 10.98 3.83 -8.67
N ALA A 377 12.11 3.31 -9.16
CA ALA A 377 12.89 3.95 -10.22
C ALA A 377 12.13 3.99 -11.57
N ALA A 378 11.39 2.93 -11.91
CA ALA A 378 10.55 2.90 -13.11
C ALA A 378 9.41 3.92 -13.03
N VAL A 379 8.77 4.08 -11.86
CA VAL A 379 7.74 5.10 -11.61
C VAL A 379 8.33 6.51 -11.74
N ALA A 380 9.49 6.76 -11.15
CA ALA A 380 10.20 8.04 -11.25
C ALA A 380 10.61 8.38 -12.70
N ALA A 381 10.81 7.35 -13.53
CA ALA A 381 11.06 7.50 -14.97
C ALA A 381 9.79 7.66 -15.81
N ALA A 382 8.60 7.71 -15.20
CA ALA A 382 7.29 7.70 -15.87
C ALA A 382 7.03 6.43 -16.72
N LEU A 383 7.73 5.33 -16.45
CA LEU A 383 7.62 4.05 -17.16
C LEU A 383 6.51 3.17 -16.53
N HIS A 384 5.29 3.69 -16.42
CA HIS A 384 4.17 3.00 -15.75
C HIS A 384 3.85 1.63 -16.34
N ARG A 385 3.98 1.44 -17.66
CA ARG A 385 3.80 0.13 -18.31
C ARG A 385 4.88 -0.87 -17.89
N ALA A 386 6.13 -0.45 -17.83
CA ALA A 386 7.23 -1.31 -17.37
C ALA A 386 7.06 -1.69 -15.89
N TYR A 387 6.65 -0.74 -15.04
CA TYR A 387 6.30 -0.99 -13.65
C TYR A 387 5.22 -2.09 -13.52
N ALA A 388 4.10 -1.93 -14.21
CA ALA A 388 3.02 -2.91 -14.16
C ALA A 388 3.44 -4.27 -14.72
N LEU A 389 4.13 -4.31 -15.86
CA LEU A 389 4.63 -5.55 -16.48
C LEU A 389 5.66 -6.26 -15.59
N GLY A 390 6.51 -5.53 -14.87
CA GLY A 390 7.45 -6.11 -13.93
C GLY A 390 6.75 -6.83 -12.78
N TRP A 391 5.75 -6.20 -12.16
CA TRP A 391 4.98 -6.83 -11.08
C TRP A 391 4.12 -8.00 -11.57
N VAL A 392 3.45 -7.86 -12.72
CA VAL A 392 2.67 -8.94 -13.33
C VAL A 392 3.57 -10.10 -13.71
N GLY A 393 4.71 -9.82 -14.36
CA GLY A 393 5.69 -10.85 -14.73
C GLY A 393 6.24 -11.60 -13.52
N ALA A 394 6.61 -10.88 -12.45
CA ALA A 394 7.04 -11.48 -11.19
C ALA A 394 5.95 -12.38 -10.57
N THR A 395 4.70 -11.91 -10.56
CA THR A 395 3.57 -12.65 -10.01
C THR A 395 3.26 -13.91 -10.81
N VAL A 396 3.22 -13.81 -12.15
CA VAL A 396 2.99 -14.95 -13.03
C VAL A 396 4.11 -15.98 -12.90
N ALA A 397 5.38 -15.52 -12.92
CA ALA A 397 6.53 -16.40 -12.72
C ALA A 397 6.47 -17.10 -11.36
N SER A 398 6.18 -16.38 -10.28
CA SER A 398 6.00 -16.99 -8.94
C SER A 398 4.86 -18.00 -8.92
N GLY A 399 3.71 -17.68 -9.54
CA GLY A 399 2.57 -18.60 -9.64
C GLY A 399 2.91 -19.89 -10.39
N LEU A 400 3.62 -19.78 -11.52
CA LEU A 400 4.05 -20.95 -12.30
C LEU A 400 5.08 -21.81 -11.52
N LEU A 401 6.03 -21.17 -10.82
CA LEU A 401 7.02 -21.87 -10.01
C LEU A 401 6.38 -22.58 -8.81
N LEU A 402 5.26 -22.09 -8.27
CA LEU A 402 4.50 -22.80 -7.23
C LEU A 402 3.83 -24.09 -7.73
N LEU A 403 3.66 -24.28 -9.03
CA LEU A 403 3.11 -25.51 -9.61
C LEU A 403 4.16 -26.61 -9.77
N LEU A 404 5.43 -26.34 -9.54
CA LEU A 404 6.47 -27.35 -9.63
C LEU A 404 6.23 -28.50 -8.63
N PRO A 405 6.54 -29.74 -9.00
CA PRO A 405 6.36 -30.94 -8.15
C PRO A 405 7.46 -31.02 -7.08
N LEU A 406 7.60 -29.97 -6.29
CA LEU A 406 8.56 -29.83 -5.20
C LEU A 406 7.83 -29.80 -3.85
N SER A 407 8.57 -30.06 -2.77
CA SER A 407 8.00 -29.90 -1.42
C SER A 407 7.49 -28.48 -1.21
N LEU A 408 6.48 -28.31 -0.37
CA LEU A 408 5.85 -27.00 -0.11
C LEU A 408 6.85 -25.92 0.31
N PRO A 409 7.83 -26.18 1.22
CA PRO A 409 8.87 -25.20 1.55
C PRO A 409 9.74 -24.83 0.34
N THR A 410 10.20 -25.84 -0.41
CA THR A 410 11.13 -25.63 -1.54
C THR A 410 10.48 -24.82 -2.65
N ARG A 411 9.26 -25.18 -3.09
CA ARG A 411 8.56 -24.41 -4.14
C ARG A 411 8.20 -23.01 -3.71
N THR A 412 7.93 -22.79 -2.40
CA THR A 412 7.71 -21.45 -1.84
C THR A 412 8.96 -20.59 -1.95
N VAL A 413 10.13 -21.13 -1.55
CA VAL A 413 11.42 -20.43 -1.68
C VAL A 413 11.73 -20.13 -3.14
N VAL A 414 11.64 -21.13 -4.02
CA VAL A 414 11.94 -20.98 -5.46
C VAL A 414 11.04 -19.90 -6.08
N ALA A 415 9.73 -19.94 -5.81
CA ALA A 415 8.79 -18.98 -6.34
C ALA A 415 9.06 -17.54 -5.87
N LEU A 416 9.31 -17.35 -4.58
CA LEU A 416 9.51 -16.03 -3.98
C LEU A 416 10.89 -15.45 -4.23
N LEU A 417 11.89 -16.28 -4.50
CA LEU A 417 13.24 -15.85 -4.84
C LEU A 417 13.35 -15.52 -6.34
N SER A 418 12.90 -16.44 -7.20
CA SER A 418 13.11 -16.36 -8.64
C SER A 418 12.06 -15.51 -9.36
N GLY A 419 10.80 -15.52 -8.91
CA GLY A 419 9.74 -14.72 -9.53
C GLY A 419 10.06 -13.21 -9.57
N PRO A 420 10.46 -12.58 -8.46
CA PRO A 420 10.85 -11.18 -8.44
C PRO A 420 11.99 -10.83 -9.39
N LEU A 421 12.91 -11.76 -9.69
CA LEU A 421 14.02 -11.51 -10.62
C LEU A 421 13.52 -11.23 -12.04
N VAL A 422 12.43 -11.87 -12.47
CA VAL A 422 11.78 -11.58 -13.76
C VAL A 422 11.31 -10.12 -13.80
N GLY A 423 10.65 -9.65 -12.76
CA GLY A 423 10.18 -8.28 -12.67
C GLY A 423 11.31 -7.26 -12.61
N ILE A 424 12.37 -7.54 -11.86
CA ILE A 424 13.60 -6.73 -11.80
C ILE A 424 14.20 -6.62 -13.21
N GLY A 425 14.32 -7.73 -13.94
CA GLY A 425 14.82 -7.75 -15.31
C GLY A 425 14.00 -6.86 -16.24
N VAL A 426 12.66 -6.88 -16.14
CA VAL A 426 11.76 -6.00 -16.91
C VAL A 426 12.01 -4.53 -16.56
N HIS A 427 12.07 -4.18 -15.27
CA HIS A 427 12.33 -2.79 -14.86
C HIS A 427 13.68 -2.27 -15.32
N LEU A 428 14.77 -3.05 -15.10
CA LEU A 428 16.12 -2.65 -15.49
C LEU A 428 16.28 -2.53 -17.01
N SER A 429 15.70 -3.45 -17.78
CA SER A 429 15.75 -3.39 -19.24
C SER A 429 15.02 -2.14 -19.79
N ALA A 430 13.89 -1.77 -19.18
CA ALA A 430 13.16 -0.56 -19.57
C ALA A 430 13.94 0.72 -19.21
N LEU A 431 14.54 0.77 -18.01
CA LEU A 431 15.39 1.90 -17.58
C LEU A 431 16.63 2.05 -18.45
N ALA A 432 17.27 0.94 -18.87
CA ALA A 432 18.45 0.98 -19.72
C ALA A 432 18.14 1.49 -21.13
N ARG A 433 16.96 1.18 -21.68
CA ARG A 433 16.54 1.67 -23.00
C ARG A 433 16.32 3.18 -23.00
N THR A 434 15.74 3.74 -21.96
CA THR A 434 15.54 5.20 -21.85
C THR A 434 16.84 5.96 -21.68
N GLY A 435 17.84 5.41 -20.97
CA GLY A 435 19.16 6.02 -20.83
C GLY A 435 19.98 6.08 -22.14
N ARG A 436 19.70 5.21 -23.12
CA ARG A 436 20.37 5.23 -24.44
C ARG A 436 19.78 6.26 -25.42
N LEU A 437 18.57 6.75 -25.17
CA LEU A 437 17.90 7.73 -26.02
C LEU A 437 18.22 9.18 -25.63
N THR A 438 18.94 9.39 -24.54
CA THR A 438 19.32 10.70 -24.01
C THR A 438 20.82 11.02 -24.18
N VAL A 439 21.56 10.15 -24.85
CA VAL A 439 22.96 10.34 -25.32
C VAL A 439 22.98 10.48 -26.84
#